data_535328dc0c5de7e5ad2cbb93c2d9478d
#
_entry.id   535328dc0c5de7e5ad2cbb93c2d9478d
#
_cell.length_a   1.000
_cell.length_b   1.000
_cell.length_c   1.000
_cell.angle_alpha   90.00
_cell.angle_beta   90.00
_cell.angle_gamma   90.00
#
_symmetry.space_group_name_H-M   'P 1'
#
loop_
_entity.id
_entity.type
_entity.pdbx_description
1 polymer ?
#
loop_
_entity_poly.entity_id
_entity_poly.type
_entity_poly.pdbx_seq_one_letter_code
_entity_poly.pdbx_strand_id
1 'polypeptide(L)'
;MFEKIRPYLNFRYFLYFFSFIAGWPCVFYLMGWLPHYTVNYVLLFVMAMSYVIIRKCGQFDKPINDLILIQVFGWIFFSLIHMDTSYYTRIILLLTTFAILRIQQDEGGSLDFCKTYDVWLVVQAISGTIGILLVLGGLLQPIFKFVEMDMRPGYFFGLFTTNTYFGGLVRNAGFYDEPGALAFWGIYALIINKMFVKNTKIEILLIVGLISTMSVAYFIQLAIYLLVFYRKQSWKLIMIAAVILITLKFITSYNEAMDSAFWGRFQYDESTGTISGDNRSVLMERCWRIFCDYPILGMGARNLVSPEVASKYGFVGANFFFNWAADGIVGAIITYLPL
;
A
#
# COMPACT_ATOMS: atom_id res chain seq x y z
N MET A 1 -31.14 5.43 16.48
CA MET A 1 -30.25 4.85 15.44
C MET A 1 -29.51 5.96 14.66
N PHE A 2 -30.17 7.00 14.21
CA PHE A 2 -29.55 8.12 13.47
C PHE A 2 -28.55 8.95 14.29
N GLU A 3 -28.73 9.13 15.59
CA GLU A 3 -27.77 9.86 16.43
C GLU A 3 -26.42 9.13 16.60
N LYS A 4 -26.40 7.79 16.51
CA LYS A 4 -25.17 7.01 16.54
C LYS A 4 -24.39 7.08 15.19
N ILE A 5 -25.07 7.45 14.10
CA ILE A 5 -24.46 7.56 12.74
C ILE A 5 -24.01 9.00 12.46
N ARG A 6 -24.54 9.99 13.18
CA ARG A 6 -24.22 11.41 13.00
C ARG A 6 -22.72 11.76 13.04
N PRO A 7 -21.87 11.12 13.89
CA PRO A 7 -20.42 11.36 13.85
C PRO A 7 -19.78 10.89 12.55
N TYR A 8 -20.30 9.82 11.93
CA TYR A 8 -19.75 9.26 10.70
C TYR A 8 -20.14 10.01 9.43
N LEU A 9 -21.14 10.91 9.50
CA LEU A 9 -21.52 11.84 8.44
C LEU A 9 -20.73 13.15 8.51
N ASN A 10 -19.73 13.26 9.37
CA ASN A 10 -18.87 14.43 9.43
C ASN A 10 -17.98 14.46 8.18
N PHE A 11 -17.94 15.60 7.51
CA PHE A 11 -17.13 15.80 6.30
C PHE A 11 -15.66 15.46 6.50
N ARG A 12 -15.13 15.54 7.72
CA ARG A 12 -13.78 15.09 8.09
C ARG A 12 -13.56 13.59 7.83
N TYR A 13 -14.52 12.74 8.23
CA TYR A 13 -14.43 11.28 7.97
C TYR A 13 -14.52 10.98 6.48
N PHE A 14 -15.32 11.72 5.73
CA PHE A 14 -15.38 11.60 4.28
C PHE A 14 -14.01 11.93 3.65
N LEU A 15 -13.35 13.01 4.08
CA LEU A 15 -12.03 13.38 3.58
C LEU A 15 -10.98 12.29 3.88
N TYR A 16 -11.00 11.72 5.09
CA TYR A 16 -10.10 10.62 5.45
C TYR A 16 -10.38 9.39 4.60
N PHE A 17 -11.63 8.98 4.49
CA PHE A 17 -12.02 7.85 3.64
C PHE A 17 -11.63 8.07 2.18
N PHE A 18 -11.91 9.25 1.63
CA PHE A 18 -11.54 9.57 0.26
C PHE A 18 -10.03 9.54 0.05
N SER A 19 -9.22 9.94 1.04
CA SER A 19 -7.76 9.85 0.95
C SER A 19 -7.25 8.41 0.80
N PHE A 20 -7.97 7.41 1.31
CA PHE A 20 -7.59 6.00 1.20
C PHE A 20 -7.90 5.40 -0.18
N ILE A 21 -8.85 5.97 -0.90
CA ILE A 21 -9.28 5.47 -2.22
C ILE A 21 -8.86 6.38 -3.39
N ALA A 22 -8.32 7.55 -3.11
CA ALA A 22 -8.06 8.58 -4.13
C ALA A 22 -7.03 8.18 -5.18
N GLY A 23 -6.15 7.22 -4.88
CA GLY A 23 -5.07 6.88 -5.76
C GLY A 23 -4.62 5.44 -5.72
N TRP A 24 -3.49 5.21 -6.38
CA TRP A 24 -2.80 3.93 -6.37
C TRP A 24 -2.42 3.54 -4.93
N PRO A 25 -2.57 2.28 -4.53
CA PRO A 25 -2.94 1.11 -5.35
C PRO A 25 -4.44 0.74 -5.33
N CYS A 26 -5.35 1.68 -5.08
CA CYS A 26 -6.79 1.39 -5.08
C CYS A 26 -7.31 1.12 -6.50
N VAL A 27 -8.05 0.01 -6.67
CA VAL A 27 -8.48 -0.47 -7.98
C VAL A 27 -9.60 0.33 -8.62
N PHE A 28 -10.31 1.17 -7.89
CA PHE A 28 -11.47 1.89 -8.43
C PHE A 28 -11.12 2.80 -9.61
N TYR A 29 -9.91 3.36 -9.65
CA TYR A 29 -9.47 4.10 -10.82
C TYR A 29 -9.01 3.16 -11.96
N LEU A 30 -8.45 1.98 -11.66
CA LEU A 30 -8.08 0.98 -12.68
C LEU A 30 -9.31 0.40 -13.38
N MET A 31 -10.44 0.29 -12.65
CA MET A 31 -11.72 -0.11 -13.20
C MET A 31 -12.44 1.01 -13.97
N GLY A 32 -11.88 2.23 -13.98
CA GLY A 32 -12.50 3.40 -14.61
C GLY A 32 -13.68 3.99 -13.84
N TRP A 33 -13.88 3.60 -12.59
CA TRP A 33 -14.96 4.12 -11.74
C TRP A 33 -14.63 5.48 -11.14
N LEU A 34 -13.34 5.77 -10.97
CA LEU A 34 -12.83 7.06 -10.55
C LEU A 34 -11.96 7.65 -11.66
N PRO A 35 -11.89 8.98 -11.76
CA PRO A 35 -10.93 9.66 -12.62
C PRO A 35 -9.49 9.25 -12.31
N HIS A 36 -8.57 9.59 -13.21
CA HIS A 36 -7.15 9.37 -12.99
C HIS A 36 -6.72 9.93 -11.62
N TYR A 37 -5.85 9.20 -10.91
CA TYR A 37 -5.45 9.50 -9.53
C TYR A 37 -4.99 10.96 -9.31
N THR A 38 -4.34 11.59 -10.29
CA THR A 38 -3.95 13.00 -10.21
C THR A 38 -5.17 13.91 -10.02
N VAL A 39 -6.27 13.66 -10.76
CA VAL A 39 -7.50 14.43 -10.63
C VAL A 39 -8.13 14.22 -9.25
N ASN A 40 -8.14 12.98 -8.77
CA ASN A 40 -8.65 12.66 -7.42
C ASN A 40 -7.85 13.38 -6.34
N TYR A 41 -6.53 13.45 -6.46
CA TYR A 41 -5.69 14.18 -5.50
C TYR A 41 -5.93 15.70 -5.57
N VAL A 42 -6.13 16.27 -6.76
CA VAL A 42 -6.50 17.69 -6.88
C VAL A 42 -7.83 17.97 -6.20
N LEU A 43 -8.85 17.14 -6.45
CA LEU A 43 -10.17 17.28 -5.81
C LEU A 43 -10.06 17.14 -4.29
N LEU A 44 -9.33 16.12 -3.81
CA LEU A 44 -9.11 15.91 -2.39
C LEU A 44 -8.36 17.09 -1.76
N PHE A 45 -7.33 17.62 -2.44
CA PHE A 45 -6.60 18.80 -1.98
C PHE A 45 -7.52 20.01 -1.83
N VAL A 46 -8.31 20.33 -2.85
CA VAL A 46 -9.22 21.46 -2.82
C VAL A 46 -10.26 21.31 -1.69
N MET A 47 -10.84 20.12 -1.54
CA MET A 47 -11.81 19.85 -0.46
C MET A 47 -11.16 19.92 0.93
N ALA A 48 -9.98 19.33 1.09
CA ALA A 48 -9.27 19.33 2.36
C ALA A 48 -8.81 20.73 2.76
N MET A 49 -8.27 21.52 1.82
CA MET A 49 -7.90 22.91 2.06
C MET A 49 -9.10 23.80 2.36
N SER A 50 -10.23 23.62 1.66
CA SER A 50 -11.46 24.30 1.98
C SER A 50 -11.93 24.02 3.41
N TYR A 51 -11.86 22.75 3.83
CA TYR A 51 -12.17 22.36 5.21
C TYR A 51 -11.20 23.01 6.21
N VAL A 52 -9.90 22.99 5.94
CA VAL A 52 -8.85 23.62 6.79
C VAL A 52 -9.12 25.12 6.98
N ILE A 53 -9.48 25.84 5.89
CA ILE A 53 -9.75 27.28 5.93
C ILE A 53 -11.03 27.58 6.71
N ILE A 54 -12.13 26.86 6.42
CA ILE A 54 -13.43 27.08 7.06
C ILE A 54 -13.38 26.77 8.57
N ARG A 55 -12.72 25.67 8.93
CA ARG A 55 -12.61 25.20 10.32
C ARG A 55 -11.46 25.85 11.09
N LYS A 56 -10.60 26.62 10.39
CA LYS A 56 -9.38 27.22 10.97
C LYS A 56 -8.51 26.16 11.67
N CYS A 57 -8.37 24.99 11.03
CA CYS A 57 -7.53 23.91 11.58
C CYS A 57 -6.11 24.40 11.88
N GLY A 58 -5.46 23.75 12.86
CA GLY A 58 -4.13 24.11 13.35
C GLY A 58 -3.09 24.36 12.25
N GLN A 59 -2.08 25.11 12.55
CA GLN A 59 -0.95 25.39 11.66
C GLN A 59 0.26 24.57 12.10
N PHE A 60 1.05 24.15 11.14
CA PHE A 60 2.35 23.56 11.45
C PHE A 60 3.35 24.66 11.83
N ASP A 61 4.34 24.26 12.61
CA ASP A 61 5.48 25.09 12.92
C ASP A 61 6.25 25.48 11.64
N LYS A 62 6.95 26.62 11.72
CA LYS A 62 7.73 27.13 10.60
C LYS A 62 8.66 26.09 9.96
N PRO A 63 9.44 25.27 10.71
CA PRO A 63 10.33 24.28 10.10
C PRO A 63 9.61 23.30 9.19
N ILE A 64 8.41 22.84 9.55
CA ILE A 64 7.62 21.90 8.72
C ILE A 64 7.17 22.57 7.43
N ASN A 65 6.70 23.82 7.51
CA ASN A 65 6.32 24.58 6.33
C ASN A 65 7.51 24.82 5.39
N ASP A 66 8.69 25.14 5.94
CA ASP A 66 9.92 25.33 5.18
C ASP A 66 10.34 24.03 4.47
N LEU A 67 10.23 22.87 5.14
CA LEU A 67 10.51 21.56 4.53
C LEU A 67 9.57 21.26 3.35
N ILE A 68 8.28 21.56 3.48
CA ILE A 68 7.32 21.38 2.39
C ILE A 68 7.67 22.28 1.20
N LEU A 69 8.04 23.54 1.46
CA LEU A 69 8.46 24.46 0.40
C LEU A 69 9.73 23.94 -0.29
N ILE A 70 10.73 23.45 0.46
CA ILE A 70 11.94 22.84 -0.12
C ILE A 70 11.56 21.66 -1.04
N GLN A 71 10.65 20.78 -0.61
CA GLN A 71 10.21 19.66 -1.44
C GLN A 71 9.46 20.13 -2.70
N VAL A 72 8.55 21.10 -2.58
CA VAL A 72 7.82 21.63 -3.75
C VAL A 72 8.80 22.23 -4.75
N PHE A 73 9.74 23.09 -4.32
CA PHE A 73 10.74 23.66 -5.21
C PHE A 73 11.68 22.58 -5.78
N GLY A 74 12.06 21.60 -4.98
CA GLY A 74 12.85 20.47 -5.42
C GLY A 74 12.16 19.70 -6.56
N TRP A 75 10.87 19.37 -6.41
CA TRP A 75 10.14 18.66 -7.45
C TRP A 75 9.88 19.52 -8.70
N ILE A 76 9.72 20.84 -8.58
CA ILE A 76 9.69 21.76 -9.73
C ILE A 76 11.03 21.71 -10.45
N PHE A 77 12.14 21.79 -9.73
CA PHE A 77 13.49 21.71 -10.30
C PHE A 77 13.71 20.39 -11.06
N PHE A 78 13.33 19.24 -10.49
CA PHE A 78 13.42 17.94 -11.15
C PHE A 78 12.51 17.84 -12.37
N SER A 79 11.30 18.42 -12.33
CA SER A 79 10.40 18.50 -13.46
C SER A 79 11.05 19.24 -14.64
N LEU A 80 11.77 20.32 -14.38
CA LEU A 80 12.46 21.10 -15.40
C LEU A 80 13.68 20.37 -15.99
N ILE A 81 14.50 19.74 -15.13
CA ILE A 81 15.70 19.04 -15.57
C ILE A 81 15.37 17.82 -16.41
N HIS A 82 14.39 17.01 -15.95
CA HIS A 82 14.02 15.77 -16.65
C HIS A 82 12.95 15.97 -17.72
N MET A 83 12.43 17.19 -17.90
CA MET A 83 11.29 17.51 -18.80
C MET A 83 10.10 16.56 -18.55
N ASP A 84 9.83 16.24 -17.28
CA ASP A 84 8.87 15.24 -16.87
C ASP A 84 7.78 15.85 -15.99
N THR A 85 6.54 15.84 -16.49
CA THR A 85 5.37 16.38 -15.79
C THR A 85 4.87 15.48 -14.66
N SER A 86 5.35 14.26 -14.52
CA SER A 86 4.96 13.34 -13.43
C SER A 86 5.34 13.89 -12.04
N TYR A 87 6.36 14.74 -11.97
CA TYR A 87 6.76 15.42 -10.74
C TYR A 87 5.66 16.35 -10.18
N TYR A 88 4.81 16.93 -11.03
CA TYR A 88 3.65 17.71 -10.54
C TYR A 88 2.64 16.86 -9.77
N THR A 89 2.50 15.59 -10.12
CA THR A 89 1.69 14.66 -9.33
C THR A 89 2.25 14.46 -7.93
N ARG A 90 3.58 14.38 -7.79
CA ARG A 90 4.25 14.30 -6.46
C ARG A 90 3.98 15.57 -5.64
N ILE A 91 4.01 16.75 -6.26
CA ILE A 91 3.69 18.02 -5.59
C ILE A 91 2.23 18.04 -5.12
N ILE A 92 1.30 17.65 -5.97
CA ILE A 92 -0.12 17.59 -5.61
C ILE A 92 -0.36 16.60 -4.46
N LEU A 93 0.28 15.43 -4.51
CA LEU A 93 0.20 14.43 -3.44
C LEU A 93 0.78 14.98 -2.12
N LEU A 94 1.93 15.64 -2.16
CA LEU A 94 2.55 16.27 -0.99
C LEU A 94 1.62 17.32 -0.36
N LEU A 95 1.07 18.22 -1.17
CA LEU A 95 0.15 19.27 -0.71
C LEU A 95 -1.16 18.69 -0.17
N THR A 96 -1.66 17.61 -0.79
CA THR A 96 -2.84 16.89 -0.30
C THR A 96 -2.55 16.24 1.05
N THR A 97 -1.42 15.56 1.18
CA THR A 97 -0.98 14.96 2.45
C THR A 97 -0.86 16.04 3.54
N PHE A 98 -0.24 17.17 3.22
CA PHE A 98 -0.14 18.31 4.13
C PHE A 98 -1.51 18.82 4.58
N ALA A 99 -2.48 18.95 3.67
CA ALA A 99 -3.84 19.37 4.00
C ALA A 99 -4.53 18.37 4.95
N ILE A 100 -4.40 17.07 4.69
CA ILE A 100 -4.96 16.01 5.56
C ILE A 100 -4.28 16.03 6.94
N LEU A 101 -2.95 16.18 7.01
CA LEU A 101 -2.23 16.29 8.28
C LEU A 101 -2.68 17.53 9.09
N ARG A 102 -2.98 18.65 8.43
CA ARG A 102 -3.56 19.82 9.13
C ARG A 102 -4.94 19.53 9.73
N ILE A 103 -5.77 18.75 9.04
CA ILE A 103 -7.07 18.30 9.57
C ILE A 103 -6.86 17.41 10.79
N GLN A 104 -5.81 16.58 10.80
CA GLN A 104 -5.49 15.72 11.94
C GLN A 104 -5.04 16.49 13.19
N GLN A 105 -4.56 17.70 13.05
CA GLN A 105 -4.19 18.56 14.20
C GLN A 105 -5.41 19.17 14.92
N ASP A 106 -6.59 19.12 14.31
CA ASP A 106 -7.83 19.51 14.96
C ASP A 106 -8.15 18.54 16.12
N GLU A 107 -8.95 18.98 17.10
CA GLU A 107 -9.30 18.18 18.28
C GLU A 107 -9.85 16.80 17.90
N GLY A 108 -9.19 15.75 18.36
CA GLY A 108 -9.52 14.37 18.04
C GLY A 108 -9.21 13.94 16.60
N GLY A 109 -8.68 14.82 15.74
CA GLY A 109 -8.48 14.57 14.31
C GLY A 109 -7.59 13.38 14.01
N SER A 110 -6.45 13.27 14.70
CA SER A 110 -5.54 12.13 14.53
C SER A 110 -6.17 10.81 14.94
N LEU A 111 -6.90 10.78 16.05
CA LEU A 111 -7.57 9.57 16.52
C LEU A 111 -8.71 9.15 15.58
N ASP A 112 -9.45 10.11 15.05
CA ASP A 112 -10.51 9.85 14.07
C ASP A 112 -9.93 9.30 12.76
N PHE A 113 -8.78 9.83 12.31
CA PHE A 113 -8.07 9.28 11.16
C PHE A 113 -7.67 7.82 11.41
N CYS A 114 -7.03 7.54 12.54
CA CYS A 114 -6.60 6.19 12.91
C CYS A 114 -7.79 5.21 12.96
N LYS A 115 -8.89 5.60 13.59
CA LYS A 115 -10.11 4.76 13.67
C LYS A 115 -10.72 4.52 12.28
N THR A 116 -10.78 5.56 11.43
CA THR A 116 -11.33 5.42 10.07
C THR A 116 -10.48 4.47 9.25
N TYR A 117 -9.16 4.59 9.35
CA TYR A 117 -8.21 3.73 8.68
C TYR A 117 -8.33 2.27 9.14
N ASP A 118 -8.37 2.03 10.44
CA ASP A 118 -8.55 0.70 11.02
C ASP A 118 -9.85 0.04 10.53
N VAL A 119 -10.97 0.77 10.58
CA VAL A 119 -12.27 0.27 10.09
C VAL A 119 -12.22 -0.06 8.61
N TRP A 120 -11.61 0.82 7.80
CA TRP A 120 -11.43 0.59 6.37
C TRP A 120 -10.68 -0.71 6.07
N LEU A 121 -9.57 -0.96 6.78
CA LEU A 121 -8.77 -2.18 6.58
C LEU A 121 -9.46 -3.43 7.15
N VAL A 122 -10.15 -3.32 8.30
CA VAL A 122 -10.94 -4.44 8.85
C VAL A 122 -12.04 -4.86 7.88
N VAL A 123 -12.77 -3.90 7.31
CA VAL A 123 -13.83 -4.22 6.33
C VAL A 123 -13.25 -4.99 5.16
N GLN A 124 -12.12 -4.56 4.58
CA GLN A 124 -11.48 -5.24 3.47
C GLN A 124 -10.94 -6.64 3.85
N ALA A 125 -10.30 -6.74 5.02
CA ALA A 125 -9.72 -8.00 5.48
C ALA A 125 -10.83 -9.06 5.71
N ILE A 126 -11.90 -8.69 6.39
CA ILE A 126 -12.98 -9.63 6.74
C ILE A 126 -13.89 -9.94 5.55
N SER A 127 -14.31 -8.90 4.79
CA SER A 127 -15.14 -9.13 3.60
C SER A 127 -14.43 -9.97 2.54
N GLY A 128 -13.12 -9.74 2.35
CA GLY A 128 -12.33 -10.54 1.44
C GLY A 128 -12.13 -11.98 1.93
N THR A 129 -11.96 -12.19 3.24
CA THR A 129 -11.90 -13.55 3.81
C THR A 129 -13.21 -14.32 3.56
N ILE A 130 -14.34 -13.67 3.84
CA ILE A 130 -15.67 -14.27 3.54
C ILE A 130 -15.82 -14.50 2.05
N GLY A 131 -15.42 -13.53 1.22
CA GLY A 131 -15.47 -13.63 -0.23
C GLY A 131 -14.68 -14.81 -0.79
N ILE A 132 -13.46 -15.06 -0.28
CA ILE A 132 -12.67 -16.23 -0.67
C ILE A 132 -13.39 -17.54 -0.35
N LEU A 133 -13.97 -17.66 0.85
CA LEU A 133 -14.73 -18.86 1.22
C LEU A 133 -15.91 -19.11 0.27
N LEU A 134 -16.60 -18.03 -0.13
CA LEU A 134 -17.70 -18.13 -1.11
C LEU A 134 -17.21 -18.52 -2.52
N VAL A 135 -16.04 -18.02 -2.95
CA VAL A 135 -15.44 -18.41 -4.23
C VAL A 135 -15.00 -19.88 -4.22
N LEU A 136 -14.33 -20.31 -3.15
CA LEU A 136 -13.90 -21.71 -3.00
C LEU A 136 -15.08 -22.67 -2.92
N GLY A 137 -16.20 -22.22 -2.34
CA GLY A 137 -17.48 -22.96 -2.33
C GLY A 137 -18.26 -22.91 -3.65
N GLY A 138 -17.75 -22.23 -4.68
CA GLY A 138 -18.43 -22.08 -5.98
C GLY A 138 -19.66 -21.17 -5.95
N LEU A 139 -19.87 -20.44 -4.83
CA LEU A 139 -21.04 -19.57 -4.62
C LEU A 139 -20.84 -18.15 -5.17
N LEU A 140 -19.60 -17.74 -5.46
CA LEU A 140 -19.27 -16.41 -5.95
C LEU A 140 -18.40 -16.49 -7.20
N GLN A 141 -18.79 -15.74 -8.23
CA GLN A 141 -18.06 -15.57 -9.48
C GLN A 141 -17.58 -14.11 -9.63
N PRO A 142 -16.52 -13.84 -10.42
CA PRO A 142 -16.10 -12.48 -10.71
C PRO A 142 -17.22 -11.68 -11.37
N ILE A 143 -17.51 -10.49 -10.82
CA ILE A 143 -18.48 -9.56 -11.37
C ILE A 143 -17.85 -8.75 -12.51
N PHE A 144 -16.57 -8.40 -12.34
CA PHE A 144 -15.84 -7.53 -13.27
C PHE A 144 -14.40 -8.00 -13.41
N LYS A 145 -13.85 -7.89 -14.62
CA LYS A 145 -12.44 -8.14 -14.92
C LYS A 145 -11.79 -6.83 -15.36
N PHE A 146 -10.65 -6.51 -14.80
CA PHE A 146 -9.85 -5.35 -15.18
C PHE A 146 -8.41 -5.78 -15.52
N VAL A 147 -7.67 -4.89 -16.15
CA VAL A 147 -6.27 -5.14 -16.50
C VAL A 147 -5.41 -4.16 -15.70
N GLU A 148 -4.43 -4.69 -14.99
CA GLU A 148 -3.48 -3.91 -14.23
C GLU A 148 -2.43 -3.25 -15.15
N MET A 149 -1.65 -2.32 -14.60
CA MET A 149 -0.61 -1.60 -15.34
C MET A 149 0.45 -2.53 -15.95
N ASP A 150 0.73 -3.66 -15.29
CA ASP A 150 1.67 -4.68 -15.77
C ASP A 150 1.00 -5.76 -16.64
N MET A 151 -0.18 -5.46 -17.17
CA MET A 151 -0.97 -6.34 -18.04
C MET A 151 -1.51 -7.60 -17.37
N ARG A 152 -1.39 -7.74 -16.04
CA ARG A 152 -2.00 -8.85 -15.31
C ARG A 152 -3.52 -8.67 -15.21
N PRO A 153 -4.30 -9.75 -15.39
CA PRO A 153 -5.74 -9.67 -15.19
C PRO A 153 -6.08 -9.59 -13.70
N GLY A 154 -6.87 -8.59 -13.32
CA GLY A 154 -7.48 -8.47 -12.02
C GLY A 154 -8.96 -8.86 -12.08
N TYR A 155 -9.48 -9.39 -10.97
CA TYR A 155 -10.85 -9.85 -10.84
C TYR A 155 -11.52 -9.20 -9.64
N PHE A 156 -12.68 -8.57 -9.87
CA PHE A 156 -13.47 -7.93 -8.83
C PHE A 156 -14.69 -8.77 -8.50
N PHE A 157 -14.87 -9.07 -7.21
CA PHE A 157 -15.93 -9.91 -6.68
C PHE A 157 -17.00 -9.13 -5.88
N GLY A 158 -16.95 -7.81 -5.90
CA GLY A 158 -17.84 -6.92 -5.14
C GLY A 158 -17.38 -6.66 -3.71
N LEU A 159 -16.87 -7.66 -3.01
CA LEU A 159 -16.37 -7.55 -1.64
C LEU A 159 -14.84 -7.46 -1.56
N PHE A 160 -14.15 -7.91 -2.59
CA PHE A 160 -12.69 -7.92 -2.69
C PHE A 160 -12.26 -8.08 -4.15
N THR A 161 -10.96 -7.90 -4.39
CA THR A 161 -10.30 -8.18 -5.66
C THR A 161 -9.24 -9.26 -5.49
N THR A 162 -8.85 -9.85 -6.61
CA THR A 162 -7.64 -10.66 -6.74
C THR A 162 -7.06 -10.47 -8.13
N ASN A 163 -5.72 -10.49 -8.27
CA ASN A 163 -5.06 -10.26 -9.55
C ASN A 163 -4.71 -11.55 -10.32
N THR A 164 -4.65 -12.68 -9.65
CA THR A 164 -4.30 -13.95 -10.32
C THR A 164 -5.05 -15.11 -9.70
N TYR A 165 -5.55 -15.98 -10.59
CA TYR A 165 -5.98 -17.33 -10.24
C TYR A 165 -4.79 -18.28 -10.40
N PHE A 166 -3.85 -18.25 -9.48
CA PHE A 166 -2.74 -19.21 -9.50
C PHE A 166 -3.23 -20.58 -9.05
N GLY A 167 -3.35 -21.54 -9.99
CA GLY A 167 -3.71 -22.91 -9.68
C GLY A 167 -4.97 -23.08 -8.84
N GLY A 168 -5.96 -22.18 -9.00
CA GLY A 168 -7.15 -22.14 -8.14
C GLY A 168 -6.95 -21.40 -6.81
N LEU A 169 -5.77 -20.87 -6.53
CA LEU A 169 -5.53 -20.08 -5.33
C LEU A 169 -6.09 -18.67 -5.48
N VAL A 170 -7.19 -18.40 -4.79
CA VAL A 170 -7.79 -17.07 -4.68
C VAL A 170 -7.25 -16.40 -3.43
N ARG A 171 -6.70 -15.19 -3.58
CA ARG A 171 -6.11 -14.40 -2.50
C ARG A 171 -6.83 -13.07 -2.33
N ASN A 172 -7.03 -12.64 -1.09
CA ASN A 172 -7.65 -11.35 -0.81
C ASN A 172 -6.70 -10.19 -1.13
N ALA A 173 -7.09 -9.33 -2.05
CA ALA A 173 -6.43 -8.05 -2.31
C ALA A 173 -7.27 -6.85 -1.82
N GLY A 174 -8.43 -7.08 -1.20
CA GLY A 174 -9.34 -6.02 -0.79
C GLY A 174 -9.75 -5.18 -1.99
N PHE A 175 -9.60 -3.88 -1.89
CA PHE A 175 -9.77 -2.93 -2.99
C PHE A 175 -8.44 -2.43 -3.56
N TYR A 176 -7.37 -3.21 -3.38
CA TYR A 176 -6.06 -2.92 -3.97
C TYR A 176 -5.82 -3.80 -5.20
N ASP A 177 -4.82 -3.43 -5.97
CA ASP A 177 -4.39 -4.13 -7.16
C ASP A 177 -3.81 -5.53 -6.86
N GLU A 178 -3.17 -5.68 -5.71
CA GLU A 178 -2.56 -6.94 -5.33
C GLU A 178 -2.70 -7.28 -3.84
N PRO A 179 -2.70 -8.58 -3.49
CA PRO A 179 -2.75 -9.03 -2.09
C PRO A 179 -1.60 -8.50 -1.22
N GLY A 180 -0.43 -8.27 -1.83
CA GLY A 180 0.73 -7.68 -1.16
C GLY A 180 0.48 -6.26 -0.69
N ALA A 181 -0.25 -5.46 -1.46
CA ALA A 181 -0.64 -4.10 -1.08
C ALA A 181 -1.60 -4.09 0.11
N LEU A 182 -2.65 -4.92 0.09
CA LEU A 182 -3.54 -5.06 1.25
C LEU A 182 -2.77 -5.50 2.50
N ALA A 183 -1.85 -6.46 2.36
CA ALA A 183 -1.01 -6.94 3.44
C ALA A 183 -0.16 -5.80 4.04
N PHE A 184 0.50 -5.03 3.20
CA PHE A 184 1.35 -3.90 3.60
C PHE A 184 0.55 -2.84 4.37
N TRP A 185 -0.55 -2.35 3.81
CA TRP A 185 -1.41 -1.36 4.47
C TRP A 185 -2.06 -1.92 5.74
N GLY A 186 -2.39 -3.21 5.75
CA GLY A 186 -2.95 -3.87 6.94
C GLY A 186 -1.98 -3.95 8.11
N ILE A 187 -0.68 -4.11 7.87
CA ILE A 187 0.34 -4.04 8.95
C ILE A 187 0.44 -2.62 9.51
N TYR A 188 0.35 -1.58 8.69
CA TYR A 188 0.28 -0.21 9.20
C TYR A 188 -0.95 0.00 10.07
N ALA A 189 -2.12 -0.54 9.69
CA ALA A 189 -3.31 -0.50 10.53
C ALA A 189 -3.09 -1.19 11.89
N LEU A 190 -2.44 -2.37 11.90
CA LEU A 190 -2.08 -3.06 13.15
C LEU A 190 -1.20 -2.20 14.06
N ILE A 191 -0.17 -1.56 13.49
CA ILE A 191 0.73 -0.68 14.25
C ILE A 191 -0.04 0.54 14.78
N ILE A 192 -0.81 1.20 13.94
CA ILE A 192 -1.64 2.37 14.28
C ILE A 192 -2.64 1.99 15.37
N ASN A 193 -3.36 0.88 15.21
CA ASN A 193 -4.28 0.40 16.23
C ASN A 193 -3.57 0.16 17.58
N LYS A 194 -2.40 -0.50 17.53
CA LYS A 194 -1.65 -0.82 18.76
C LYS A 194 -1.15 0.41 19.49
N MET A 195 -0.69 1.40 18.75
CA MET A 195 -0.10 2.62 19.33
C MET A 195 -1.17 3.63 19.77
N PHE A 196 -2.22 3.83 18.99
CA PHE A 196 -3.16 4.94 19.17
C PHE A 196 -4.57 4.53 19.54
N VAL A 197 -5.19 3.58 18.82
CA VAL A 197 -6.61 3.19 19.03
C VAL A 197 -6.74 2.19 20.17
N LYS A 198 -5.78 1.26 20.32
CA LYS A 198 -5.69 0.26 21.38
C LYS A 198 -6.92 -0.65 21.48
N ASN A 199 -7.52 -1.00 20.33
CA ASN A 199 -8.69 -1.85 20.26
C ASN A 199 -8.30 -3.29 19.91
N THR A 200 -8.32 -4.19 20.93
CA THR A 200 -7.94 -5.59 20.76
C THR A 200 -8.85 -6.35 19.78
N LYS A 201 -10.14 -5.98 19.65
CA LYS A 201 -11.02 -6.63 18.68
C LYS A 201 -10.60 -6.32 17.25
N ILE A 202 -10.28 -5.05 16.95
CA ILE A 202 -9.76 -4.62 15.66
C ILE A 202 -8.43 -5.33 15.36
N GLU A 203 -7.53 -5.39 16.33
CA GLU A 203 -6.25 -6.07 16.20
C GLU A 203 -6.42 -7.54 15.79
N ILE A 204 -7.29 -8.28 16.49
CA ILE A 204 -7.57 -9.69 16.17
C ILE A 204 -8.19 -9.83 14.77
N LEU A 205 -9.18 -8.98 14.42
CA LEU A 205 -9.84 -9.02 13.14
C LEU A 205 -8.85 -8.74 11.98
N LEU A 206 -7.93 -7.80 12.15
CA LEU A 206 -6.88 -7.52 11.18
C LEU A 206 -5.91 -8.70 11.07
N ILE A 207 -5.40 -9.24 12.20
CA ILE A 207 -4.48 -10.37 12.17
C ILE A 207 -5.10 -11.56 11.44
N VAL A 208 -6.33 -11.93 11.80
CA VAL A 208 -7.01 -13.10 11.22
C VAL A 208 -7.42 -12.84 9.76
N GLY A 209 -8.03 -11.69 9.49
CA GLY A 209 -8.53 -11.37 8.15
C GLY A 209 -7.42 -11.24 7.10
N LEU A 210 -6.27 -10.68 7.47
CA LEU A 210 -5.15 -10.50 6.55
C LEU A 210 -4.41 -11.80 6.21
N ILE A 211 -4.61 -12.90 6.96
CA ILE A 211 -4.11 -14.23 6.56
C ILE A 211 -4.63 -14.59 5.15
N SER A 212 -5.84 -14.18 4.82
CA SER A 212 -6.46 -14.41 3.52
C SER A 212 -5.73 -13.78 2.33
N THR A 213 -4.82 -12.84 2.57
CA THR A 213 -3.94 -12.30 1.52
C THR A 213 -2.93 -13.34 1.02
N MET A 214 -2.60 -14.33 1.84
CA MET A 214 -1.54 -15.32 1.59
C MET A 214 -0.24 -14.67 1.08
N SER A 215 0.07 -13.49 1.60
CA SER A 215 1.28 -12.75 1.25
C SER A 215 2.43 -13.15 2.15
N VAL A 216 3.54 -13.57 1.55
CA VAL A 216 4.79 -13.87 2.29
C VAL A 216 5.23 -12.64 3.09
N ALA A 217 5.15 -11.46 2.48
CA ALA A 217 5.48 -10.20 3.14
C ALA A 217 4.62 -9.95 4.38
N TYR A 218 3.32 -10.32 4.33
CA TYR A 218 2.45 -10.23 5.51
C TYR A 218 2.97 -11.07 6.67
N PHE A 219 3.31 -12.32 6.44
CA PHE A 219 3.77 -13.21 7.51
C PHE A 219 5.08 -12.76 8.13
N ILE A 220 6.02 -12.26 7.31
CA ILE A 220 7.28 -11.68 7.80
C ILE A 220 7.02 -10.44 8.65
N GLN A 221 6.21 -9.51 8.14
CA GLN A 221 5.87 -8.28 8.84
C GLN A 221 5.05 -8.53 10.11
N LEU A 222 4.13 -9.51 10.08
CA LEU A 222 3.39 -9.94 11.26
C LEU A 222 4.31 -10.53 12.31
N ALA A 223 5.29 -11.35 11.91
CA ALA A 223 6.28 -11.89 12.85
C ALA A 223 7.07 -10.75 13.54
N ILE A 224 7.52 -9.75 12.76
CA ILE A 224 8.21 -8.56 13.31
C ILE A 224 7.26 -7.80 14.27
N TYR A 225 6.01 -7.54 13.86
CA TYR A 225 5.00 -6.89 14.70
C TYR A 225 4.83 -7.62 16.03
N LEU A 226 4.66 -8.92 15.99
CA LEU A 226 4.49 -9.76 17.18
C LEU A 226 5.74 -9.73 18.07
N LEU A 227 6.94 -9.82 17.51
CA LEU A 227 8.20 -9.73 18.25
C LEU A 227 8.36 -8.38 18.94
N VAL A 228 8.00 -7.28 18.28
CA VAL A 228 8.10 -5.92 18.87
C VAL A 228 7.10 -5.72 19.99
N PHE A 229 5.83 -6.03 19.78
CA PHE A 229 4.78 -5.67 20.71
C PHE A 229 4.45 -6.75 21.74
N TYR A 230 4.82 -8.03 21.47
CA TYR A 230 4.48 -9.19 22.31
C TYR A 230 5.68 -10.02 22.74
N ARG A 231 6.91 -9.48 22.69
CA ARG A 231 8.15 -10.19 23.02
C ARG A 231 8.14 -10.91 24.39
N LYS A 232 7.40 -10.39 25.35
CA LYS A 232 7.25 -11.02 26.70
C LYS A 232 6.44 -12.32 26.65
N GLN A 233 5.73 -12.59 25.57
CA GLN A 233 4.93 -13.79 25.33
C GLN A 233 5.45 -14.61 24.15
N SER A 234 6.74 -14.47 23.83
CA SER A 234 7.37 -14.99 22.61
C SER A 234 7.12 -16.48 22.35
N TRP A 235 7.16 -17.31 23.38
CA TRP A 235 6.89 -18.74 23.23
C TRP A 235 5.46 -19.05 22.74
N LYS A 236 4.45 -18.32 23.26
CA LYS A 236 3.05 -18.44 22.79
C LYS A 236 2.91 -18.02 21.34
N LEU A 237 3.64 -16.96 20.94
CA LEU A 237 3.64 -16.45 19.59
C LEU A 237 4.28 -17.44 18.61
N ILE A 238 5.38 -18.09 19.03
CA ILE A 238 6.01 -19.17 18.23
C ILE A 238 5.02 -20.33 18.04
N MET A 239 4.31 -20.73 19.10
CA MET A 239 3.29 -21.78 19.00
C MET A 239 2.14 -21.37 18.06
N ILE A 240 1.64 -20.14 18.14
CA ILE A 240 0.59 -19.64 17.25
C ILE A 240 1.09 -19.61 15.78
N ALA A 241 2.29 -19.09 15.57
CA ALA A 241 2.90 -19.06 14.23
C ALA A 241 3.09 -20.48 13.66
N ALA A 242 3.55 -21.42 14.48
CA ALA A 242 3.68 -22.83 14.08
C ALA A 242 2.31 -23.43 13.70
N VAL A 243 1.28 -23.21 14.50
CA VAL A 243 -0.10 -23.65 14.19
C VAL A 243 -0.59 -23.05 12.88
N ILE A 244 -0.39 -21.74 12.65
CA ILE A 244 -0.78 -21.10 11.40
C ILE A 244 -0.05 -21.73 10.20
N LEU A 245 1.27 -21.93 10.29
CA LEU A 245 2.07 -22.53 9.21
C LEU A 245 1.66 -23.98 8.93
N ILE A 246 1.42 -24.77 9.97
CA ILE A 246 0.94 -26.17 9.82
C ILE A 246 -0.46 -26.17 9.15
N THR A 247 -1.34 -25.28 9.58
CA THR A 247 -2.69 -25.17 9.01
C THR A 247 -2.63 -24.73 7.55
N LEU A 248 -1.77 -23.76 7.21
CA LEU A 248 -1.55 -23.33 5.83
C LEU A 248 -0.99 -24.49 4.98
N LYS A 249 0.03 -25.21 5.48
CA LYS A 249 0.57 -26.37 4.77
C LYS A 249 -0.49 -27.44 4.55
N PHE A 250 -1.31 -27.71 5.55
CA PHE A 250 -2.40 -28.67 5.44
C PHE A 250 -3.43 -28.22 4.38
N ILE A 251 -3.86 -26.96 4.38
CA ILE A 251 -4.82 -26.43 3.40
C ILE A 251 -4.24 -26.49 1.99
N THR A 252 -3.00 -26.07 1.79
CA THR A 252 -2.39 -26.05 0.44
C THR A 252 -2.13 -27.46 -0.08
N SER A 253 -1.87 -28.45 0.79
CA SER A 253 -1.59 -29.82 0.37
C SER A 253 -2.76 -30.55 -0.31
N TYR A 254 -3.98 -30.02 -0.20
CA TYR A 254 -5.15 -30.57 -0.94
C TYR A 254 -5.11 -30.31 -2.45
N ASN A 255 -4.25 -29.37 -2.91
CA ASN A 255 -4.14 -29.05 -4.33
C ASN A 255 -2.67 -28.74 -4.65
N GLU A 256 -2.04 -29.56 -5.48
CA GLU A 256 -0.63 -29.41 -5.86
C GLU A 256 -0.30 -28.04 -6.46
N ALA A 257 -1.23 -27.48 -7.25
CA ALA A 257 -1.04 -26.14 -7.82
C ALA A 257 -1.07 -25.05 -6.74
N MET A 258 -1.89 -25.20 -5.70
CA MET A 258 -1.88 -24.28 -4.55
C MET A 258 -0.61 -24.45 -3.71
N ASP A 259 -0.17 -25.68 -3.50
CA ASP A 259 1.04 -25.96 -2.74
C ASP A 259 2.28 -25.36 -3.44
N SER A 260 2.45 -25.60 -4.73
CA SER A 260 3.53 -25.03 -5.52
C SER A 260 3.44 -23.50 -5.61
N ALA A 261 2.24 -22.93 -5.79
CA ALA A 261 2.04 -21.50 -5.88
C ALA A 261 2.37 -20.74 -4.58
N PHE A 262 2.19 -21.38 -3.42
CA PHE A 262 2.53 -20.78 -2.14
C PHE A 262 3.96 -21.14 -1.69
N TRP A 263 4.27 -22.43 -1.58
CA TRP A 263 5.53 -22.92 -1.02
C TRP A 263 6.67 -22.87 -2.02
N GLY A 264 6.39 -22.98 -3.33
CA GLY A 264 7.39 -22.82 -4.38
C GLY A 264 8.12 -21.48 -4.34
N ARG A 265 7.48 -20.45 -3.76
CA ARG A 265 8.12 -19.14 -3.58
C ARG A 265 9.28 -19.13 -2.59
N PHE A 266 9.37 -20.15 -1.74
CA PHE A 266 10.45 -20.29 -0.78
C PHE A 266 11.57 -21.21 -1.28
N GLN A 267 11.41 -21.80 -2.47
CA GLN A 267 12.42 -22.63 -3.07
C GLN A 267 13.54 -21.78 -3.65
N TYR A 268 14.76 -22.25 -3.48
CA TYR A 268 15.93 -21.63 -4.09
C TYR A 268 15.95 -21.93 -5.59
N ASP A 269 16.09 -20.91 -6.41
CA ASP A 269 16.20 -21.01 -7.86
C ASP A 269 17.68 -20.89 -8.23
N GLU A 270 18.29 -22.00 -8.62
CA GLU A 270 19.70 -22.05 -8.99
C GLU A 270 20.02 -21.19 -10.22
N SER A 271 19.03 -20.97 -11.11
CA SER A 271 19.23 -20.18 -12.33
C SER A 271 19.36 -18.69 -12.05
N THR A 272 18.68 -18.19 -11.03
CA THR A 272 18.72 -16.79 -10.61
C THR A 272 19.60 -16.53 -9.41
N GLY A 273 20.03 -17.60 -8.70
CA GLY A 273 20.80 -17.50 -7.47
C GLY A 273 20.01 -16.89 -6.28
N THR A 274 18.68 -16.87 -6.37
CA THR A 274 17.80 -16.25 -5.37
C THR A 274 16.64 -17.18 -5.00
N ILE A 275 15.84 -16.81 -4.00
CA ILE A 275 14.60 -17.50 -3.68
C ILE A 275 13.57 -17.18 -4.80
N SER A 276 12.90 -18.18 -5.32
CA SER A 276 11.97 -18.09 -6.47
C SER A 276 10.91 -16.98 -6.34
N GLY A 277 10.48 -16.64 -5.12
CA GLY A 277 9.56 -15.53 -4.84
C GLY A 277 10.22 -14.17 -4.69
N ASP A 278 11.55 -14.08 -4.72
CA ASP A 278 12.29 -12.83 -4.53
C ASP A 278 12.64 -12.17 -5.87
N ASN A 279 11.69 -11.41 -6.40
CA ASN A 279 11.96 -10.51 -7.53
C ASN A 279 12.47 -9.13 -7.06
N ARG A 280 12.40 -8.82 -5.76
CA ARG A 280 12.76 -7.51 -5.22
C ARG A 280 14.26 -7.27 -5.22
N SER A 281 15.07 -8.25 -4.86
CA SER A 281 16.53 -8.16 -4.91
C SER A 281 17.02 -7.85 -6.33
N VAL A 282 16.47 -8.50 -7.34
CA VAL A 282 16.80 -8.24 -8.75
C VAL A 282 16.42 -6.81 -9.15
N LEU A 283 15.22 -6.34 -8.76
CA LEU A 283 14.78 -4.97 -9.05
C LEU A 283 15.65 -3.94 -8.32
N MET A 284 16.05 -4.21 -7.08
CA MET A 284 16.95 -3.35 -6.30
C MET A 284 18.34 -3.27 -6.94
N GLU A 285 18.90 -4.39 -7.38
CA GLU A 285 20.19 -4.43 -8.07
C GLU A 285 20.18 -3.61 -9.36
N ARG A 286 19.12 -3.76 -10.17
CA ARG A 286 18.96 -2.97 -11.41
C ARG A 286 18.89 -1.47 -11.12
N CYS A 287 18.07 -1.06 -10.16
CA CYS A 287 17.99 0.34 -9.75
C CYS A 287 19.33 0.85 -9.20
N TRP A 288 20.06 0.04 -8.44
CA TRP A 288 21.37 0.40 -7.93
C TRP A 288 22.39 0.62 -9.05
N ARG A 289 22.42 -0.24 -10.07
CA ARG A 289 23.26 -0.05 -11.28
C ARG A 289 22.94 1.27 -11.98
N ILE A 290 21.65 1.58 -12.17
CA ILE A 290 21.23 2.85 -12.78
C ILE A 290 21.67 4.04 -11.91
N PHE A 291 21.52 3.94 -10.59
CA PHE A 291 21.99 4.97 -9.66
C PHE A 291 23.51 5.18 -9.77
N CYS A 292 24.31 4.12 -9.91
CA CYS A 292 25.76 4.24 -10.09
C CYS A 292 26.13 4.95 -11.40
N ASP A 293 25.32 4.77 -12.46
CA ASP A 293 25.53 5.45 -13.75
C ASP A 293 25.07 6.93 -13.72
N TYR A 294 24.05 7.26 -12.88
CA TYR A 294 23.44 8.60 -12.78
C TYR A 294 23.31 9.05 -11.30
N PRO A 295 24.42 9.21 -10.55
CA PRO A 295 24.36 9.30 -9.09
C PRO A 295 23.81 10.63 -8.55
N ILE A 296 23.95 11.75 -9.28
CA ILE A 296 23.64 13.08 -8.73
C ILE A 296 22.16 13.42 -8.90
N LEU A 297 21.65 13.39 -10.12
CA LEU A 297 20.29 13.83 -10.47
C LEU A 297 19.39 12.68 -10.93
N GLY A 298 19.92 11.45 -11.01
CA GLY A 298 19.19 10.31 -11.53
C GLY A 298 18.89 10.37 -13.01
N MET A 299 18.10 9.41 -13.48
CA MET A 299 17.73 9.28 -14.88
C MET A 299 16.38 9.95 -15.23
N GLY A 300 15.57 10.28 -14.23
CA GLY A 300 14.19 10.73 -14.36
C GLY A 300 13.19 9.57 -14.24
N ALA A 301 12.11 9.78 -13.49
CA ALA A 301 11.12 8.73 -13.19
C ALA A 301 10.46 8.15 -14.46
N ARG A 302 10.15 9.00 -15.44
CA ARG A 302 9.57 8.59 -16.72
C ARG A 302 10.54 7.77 -17.56
N ASN A 303 11.82 8.17 -17.59
CA ASN A 303 12.84 7.47 -18.37
C ASN A 303 13.12 6.07 -17.81
N LEU A 304 13.08 5.89 -16.47
CA LEU A 304 13.29 4.59 -15.86
C LEU A 304 12.33 3.50 -16.35
N VAL A 305 11.11 3.85 -16.73
CA VAL A 305 10.11 2.91 -17.23
C VAL A 305 10.06 2.86 -18.75
N SER A 306 11.01 3.52 -19.44
CA SER A 306 11.07 3.50 -20.90
C SER A 306 11.56 2.16 -21.46
N PRO A 307 11.14 1.78 -22.68
CA PRO A 307 11.62 0.56 -23.34
C PRO A 307 13.14 0.49 -23.50
N GLU A 308 13.80 1.63 -23.71
CA GLU A 308 15.24 1.73 -23.89
C GLU A 308 15.97 1.34 -22.59
N VAL A 309 15.51 1.84 -21.45
CA VAL A 309 16.07 1.50 -20.14
C VAL A 309 15.77 0.05 -19.79
N ALA A 310 14.56 -0.43 -20.08
CA ALA A 310 14.21 -1.82 -19.89
C ALA A 310 15.07 -2.78 -20.74
N SER A 311 15.48 -2.38 -21.94
CA SER A 311 16.37 -3.19 -22.78
C SER A 311 17.81 -3.23 -22.23
N LYS A 312 18.29 -2.13 -21.63
CA LYS A 312 19.69 -2.01 -21.15
C LYS A 312 19.87 -2.61 -19.75
N TYR A 313 18.95 -2.32 -18.82
CA TYR A 313 19.09 -2.68 -17.41
C TYR A 313 18.08 -3.75 -16.97
N GLY A 314 17.10 -4.07 -17.82
CA GLY A 314 15.93 -4.87 -17.47
C GLY A 314 14.81 -4.04 -16.85
N PHE A 315 13.62 -4.65 -16.73
CA PHE A 315 12.48 -4.01 -16.08
C PHE A 315 12.83 -3.58 -14.66
N VAL A 316 12.47 -2.34 -14.30
CA VAL A 316 12.56 -1.79 -12.95
C VAL A 316 11.16 -1.53 -12.42
N GLY A 317 10.87 -1.98 -11.21
CA GLY A 317 9.58 -1.79 -10.53
C GLY A 317 9.75 -1.05 -9.22
N ALA A 318 8.65 -0.87 -8.49
CA ALA A 318 8.68 -0.24 -7.18
C ALA A 318 9.58 -1.03 -6.20
N ASN A 319 10.66 -0.41 -5.73
CA ASN A 319 11.61 -0.94 -4.76
C ASN A 319 12.29 0.21 -4.00
N PHE A 320 13.08 -0.10 -2.98
CA PHE A 320 13.74 0.90 -2.14
C PHE A 320 14.65 1.85 -2.94
N PHE A 321 15.39 1.36 -3.94
CA PHE A 321 16.31 2.18 -4.73
C PHE A 321 15.66 2.87 -5.94
N PHE A 322 14.35 2.73 -6.15
CA PHE A 322 13.68 3.34 -7.29
C PHE A 322 13.88 4.86 -7.33
N ASN A 323 13.67 5.55 -6.21
CA ASN A 323 13.85 7.01 -6.13
C ASN A 323 15.32 7.42 -6.28
N TRP A 324 16.27 6.58 -5.84
CA TRP A 324 17.69 6.84 -6.03
C TRP A 324 18.07 6.75 -7.52
N ALA A 325 17.54 5.77 -8.24
CA ALA A 325 17.75 5.64 -9.67
C ALA A 325 17.04 6.75 -10.47
N ALA A 326 15.82 7.13 -10.04
CA ALA A 326 15.03 8.15 -10.69
C ALA A 326 15.59 9.55 -10.52
N ASP A 327 15.96 9.91 -9.29
CA ASP A 327 16.16 11.30 -8.88
C ASP A 327 17.59 11.54 -8.33
N GLY A 328 18.44 10.49 -8.35
CA GLY A 328 19.79 10.56 -7.81
C GLY A 328 19.83 10.84 -6.30
N ILE A 329 21.00 11.16 -5.78
CA ILE A 329 21.19 11.46 -4.36
C ILE A 329 20.45 12.75 -3.95
N VAL A 330 20.39 13.75 -4.83
CA VAL A 330 19.72 15.03 -4.55
C VAL A 330 18.22 14.81 -4.37
N GLY A 331 17.57 14.08 -5.28
CA GLY A 331 16.16 13.79 -5.16
C GLY A 331 15.84 12.80 -4.04
N ALA A 332 16.73 11.85 -3.75
CA ALA A 332 16.58 10.96 -2.61
C ALA A 332 16.59 11.76 -1.29
N ILE A 333 17.52 12.70 -1.12
CA ILE A 333 17.55 13.59 0.05
C ILE A 333 16.23 14.37 0.15
N ILE A 334 15.77 15.01 -0.94
CA ILE A 334 14.49 15.75 -0.94
C ILE A 334 13.32 14.86 -0.57
N THR A 335 13.27 13.61 -1.06
CA THR A 335 12.20 12.65 -0.77
C THR A 335 12.18 12.24 0.70
N TYR A 336 13.34 11.98 1.30
CA TYR A 336 13.47 11.43 2.65
C TYR A 336 13.71 12.49 3.73
N LEU A 337 13.88 13.76 3.34
CA LEU A 337 14.13 14.87 4.28
C LEU A 337 13.04 15.03 5.37
N PRO A 338 11.75 14.72 5.13
CA PRO A 338 10.71 14.84 6.15
C PRO A 338 10.62 13.66 7.13
N LEU A 339 11.35 12.57 6.89
CA LEU A 339 11.34 11.38 7.75
C LEU A 339 12.32 11.53 8.92
#